data_aeb91978a59b3685dacefe02687a11c9
#
_entry.id   aeb91978a59b3685dacefe02687a11c9
#
_cell.length_a   1.000
_cell.length_b   1.000
_cell.length_c   1.000
_cell.angle_alpha   90.00
_cell.angle_beta   90.00
_cell.angle_gamma   90.00
#
_symmetry.space_group_name_H-M   'P 1'
#
loop_
_entity.id
_entity.type
_entity.pdbx_description
1 polymer ?
#
loop_
_entity_poly.entity_id
_entity_poly.type
_entity_poly.pdbx_seq_one_letter_code
_entity_poly.pdbx_strand_id
1 'polypeptide(L)'
;SVSSGVHLTISIKKRRSTVSSNDLRLETLAPLIRSTIDTLPYMGEDEFYSLPDPKLQGRAPGNLEFLDPDFDNITSEEKIKFSFDLEQLTFNSDKRLRTEQTFYSDSISHIVHADSNGFLEGETKTLFSLGVSMVADDVQTASTENGDTKNTGRKQTDGWYSAT
;
A
#
# COMPACT_ATOMS: atom_id res chain seq x y z
N SER A 1 12.59 -1.84 -7.11
CA SER A 1 12.46 -0.49 -7.71
C SER A 1 12.49 0.58 -6.63
N VAL A 2 13.04 1.75 -6.94
CA VAL A 2 13.05 2.90 -6.04
C VAL A 2 12.22 4.00 -6.67
N SER A 3 11.36 4.63 -5.89
CA SER A 3 10.58 5.80 -6.32
C SER A 3 10.62 6.86 -5.23
N SER A 4 10.59 8.13 -5.62
CA SER A 4 10.49 9.26 -4.72
C SER A 4 9.47 10.26 -5.25
N GLY A 5 8.91 11.07 -4.37
CA GLY A 5 7.95 12.08 -4.77
C GLY A 5 7.65 13.05 -3.63
N VAL A 6 7.05 14.16 -3.99
CA VAL A 6 6.52 15.15 -3.05
C VAL A 6 5.04 15.35 -3.31
N HIS A 7 4.30 15.50 -2.23
CA HIS A 7 2.90 15.88 -2.23
C HIS A 7 2.77 17.17 -1.43
N LEU A 8 2.35 18.24 -2.08
CA LEU A 8 2.30 19.56 -1.49
C LEU A 8 0.89 20.11 -1.52
N THR A 9 0.37 20.47 -0.37
CA THR A 9 -0.89 21.22 -0.24
C THR A 9 -0.60 22.68 0.09
N ILE A 10 -1.11 23.60 -0.73
CA ILE A 10 -0.97 25.04 -0.54
C ILE A 10 -2.33 25.59 -0.18
N SER A 11 -2.38 26.38 0.91
CA SER A 11 -3.60 27.03 1.35
C SER A 11 -3.37 28.53 1.54
N ILE A 12 -4.21 29.36 0.93
CA ILE A 12 -4.22 30.82 1.08
C ILE A 12 -5.68 31.27 1.23
N LYS A 13 -5.97 32.01 2.29
CA LYS A 13 -7.33 32.55 2.56
C LYS A 13 -8.41 31.45 2.49
N LYS A 14 -8.17 30.33 3.17
CA LYS A 14 -9.07 29.16 3.24
C LYS A 14 -9.34 28.46 1.91
N ARG A 15 -8.63 28.79 0.85
CA ARG A 15 -8.66 28.07 -0.42
C ARG A 15 -7.43 27.20 -0.52
N ARG A 16 -7.59 25.99 -0.92
CA ARG A 16 -6.48 25.03 -1.00
C ARG A 16 -6.40 24.36 -2.37
N SER A 17 -5.19 24.05 -2.75
CA SER A 17 -4.89 23.21 -3.90
C SER A 17 -3.72 22.30 -3.58
N THR A 18 -3.74 21.13 -4.15
CA THR A 18 -2.74 20.10 -3.90
C THR A 18 -2.06 19.73 -5.21
N VAL A 19 -0.75 19.52 -5.14
CA VAL A 19 0.05 19.11 -6.28
C VAL A 19 1.05 18.05 -5.87
N SER A 20 1.36 17.14 -6.77
CA SER A 20 2.36 16.08 -6.57
C SER A 20 3.38 16.09 -7.70
N SER A 21 4.60 15.70 -7.38
CA SER A 21 5.66 15.50 -8.37
C SER A 21 6.59 14.37 -7.95
N ASN A 22 7.02 13.58 -8.91
CA ASN A 22 8.12 12.61 -8.73
C ASN A 22 9.50 13.23 -9.06
N ASP A 23 9.51 14.44 -9.62
CA ASP A 23 10.72 15.21 -9.85
C ASP A 23 10.89 16.23 -8.71
N LEU A 24 11.89 15.99 -7.88
CA LEU A 24 12.17 16.80 -6.68
C LEU A 24 13.13 17.97 -6.96
N ARG A 25 13.54 18.19 -8.19
CA ARG A 25 14.43 19.30 -8.56
C ARG A 25 13.70 20.63 -8.38
N LEU A 26 14.42 21.61 -7.84
CA LEU A 26 13.84 22.93 -7.56
C LEU A 26 13.33 23.63 -8.82
N GLU A 27 14.02 23.43 -9.95
CA GLU A 27 13.61 23.97 -11.25
C GLU A 27 12.27 23.44 -11.76
N THR A 28 11.88 22.21 -11.36
CA THR A 28 10.56 21.63 -11.64
C THR A 28 9.53 22.06 -10.61
N LEU A 29 9.89 22.04 -9.33
CA LEU A 29 8.97 22.34 -8.24
C LEU A 29 8.57 23.82 -8.19
N ALA A 30 9.48 24.75 -8.45
CA ALA A 30 9.18 26.18 -8.31
C ALA A 30 8.10 26.67 -9.30
N PRO A 31 8.13 26.32 -10.60
CA PRO A 31 7.03 26.65 -11.52
C PRO A 31 5.71 25.96 -11.14
N LEU A 32 5.78 24.71 -10.69
CA LEU A 32 4.63 23.93 -10.28
C LEU A 32 3.93 24.58 -9.06
N ILE A 33 4.69 24.99 -8.06
CA ILE A 33 4.17 25.72 -6.90
C ILE A 33 3.50 27.04 -7.32
N ARG A 34 4.14 27.81 -8.21
CA ARG A 34 3.58 29.07 -8.70
C ARG A 34 2.25 28.85 -9.41
N SER A 35 2.19 27.92 -10.36
CA SER A 35 0.94 27.62 -11.07
C SER A 35 -0.16 27.14 -10.12
N THR A 36 0.20 26.36 -9.08
CA THR A 36 -0.75 25.94 -8.04
C THR A 36 -1.29 27.13 -7.25
N ILE A 37 -0.45 28.09 -6.90
CA ILE A 37 -0.88 29.35 -6.23
C ILE A 37 -1.83 30.15 -7.13
N ASP A 38 -1.54 30.24 -8.43
CA ASP A 38 -2.35 30.98 -9.40
C ASP A 38 -3.75 30.36 -9.60
N THR A 39 -3.93 29.09 -9.27
CA THR A 39 -5.25 28.43 -9.32
C THR A 39 -6.10 28.68 -8.07
N LEU A 40 -5.51 29.04 -6.94
CA LEU A 40 -6.23 29.18 -5.66
C LEU A 40 -7.41 30.18 -5.72
N PRO A 41 -7.35 31.31 -6.42
CA PRO A 41 -8.50 32.24 -6.51
C PRO A 41 -9.76 31.61 -7.11
N TYR A 42 -9.60 30.54 -7.89
CA TYR A 42 -10.71 29.83 -8.55
C TYR A 42 -11.23 28.64 -7.75
N MET A 43 -10.58 28.32 -6.61
CA MET A 43 -11.02 27.23 -5.73
C MET A 43 -12.09 27.71 -4.76
N GLY A 44 -12.98 26.81 -4.36
CA GLY A 44 -13.94 27.06 -3.28
C GLY A 44 -13.23 27.30 -1.95
N GLU A 45 -13.83 28.11 -1.08
CA GLU A 45 -13.36 28.28 0.28
C GLU A 45 -13.77 27.11 1.16
N ASP A 46 -12.84 26.63 1.98
CA ASP A 46 -13.06 25.60 3.01
C ASP A 46 -12.87 26.30 4.38
N GLU A 47 -13.97 26.68 5.00
CA GLU A 47 -13.95 27.41 6.27
C GLU A 47 -13.31 26.62 7.41
N PHE A 48 -13.35 25.30 7.32
CA PHE A 48 -12.84 24.40 8.35
C PHE A 48 -11.38 24.00 8.14
N TYR A 49 -10.81 24.32 6.97
CA TYR A 49 -9.42 23.98 6.72
C TYR A 49 -8.46 24.92 7.45
N SER A 50 -7.60 24.34 8.26
CA SER A 50 -6.44 25.00 8.87
C SER A 50 -5.32 23.98 9.04
N LEU A 51 -4.09 24.48 9.14
CA LEU A 51 -3.01 23.63 9.64
C LEU A 51 -3.28 23.26 11.09
N PRO A 52 -2.85 22.08 11.54
CA PRO A 52 -2.95 21.68 12.93
C PRO A 52 -2.31 22.72 13.87
N ASP A 53 -2.88 22.88 15.07
CA ASP A 53 -2.26 23.70 16.11
C ASP A 53 -0.88 23.11 16.44
N PRO A 54 0.22 23.89 16.39
CA PRO A 54 1.57 23.42 16.72
C PRO A 54 1.67 22.74 18.10
N LYS A 55 0.80 23.11 19.04
CA LYS A 55 0.76 22.48 20.36
C LYS A 55 0.21 21.06 20.35
N LEU A 56 -0.54 20.70 19.33
CA LEU A 56 -1.12 19.36 19.15
C LEU A 56 -0.27 18.50 18.22
N GLN A 57 0.75 19.09 17.61
CA GLN A 57 1.71 18.37 16.79
C GLN A 57 2.86 17.86 17.65
N GLY A 58 3.36 16.70 17.31
CA GLY A 58 4.49 16.10 18.01
C GLY A 58 4.75 14.69 17.52
N ARG A 59 5.86 14.16 17.97
CA ARG A 59 6.20 12.76 17.71
C ARG A 59 5.53 11.88 18.74
N ALA A 60 5.00 10.74 18.31
CA ALA A 60 4.49 9.73 19.21
C ALA A 60 5.59 9.31 20.22
N PRO A 61 5.28 9.24 21.52
CA PRO A 61 6.26 8.82 22.50
C PRO A 61 6.60 7.33 22.33
N GLY A 62 7.88 7.01 22.43
CA GLY A 62 8.39 5.66 22.35
C GLY A 62 8.78 5.19 20.97
N ASN A 63 9.32 3.99 20.91
CA ASN A 63 9.62 3.30 19.65
C ASN A 63 8.38 2.51 19.21
N LEU A 64 7.83 2.85 18.06
CA LEU A 64 6.65 2.17 17.50
C LEU A 64 7.03 0.93 16.66
N GLU A 65 8.33 0.61 16.59
CA GLU A 65 8.87 -0.58 15.90
C GLU A 65 8.43 -0.69 14.43
N PHE A 66 8.30 0.44 13.76
CA PHE A 66 7.91 0.49 12.35
C PHE A 66 8.98 -0.03 11.39
N LEU A 67 10.23 -0.10 11.86
CA LEU A 67 11.37 -0.56 11.07
C LEU A 67 11.81 -1.92 11.60
N ASP A 68 11.71 -2.94 10.76
CA ASP A 68 12.31 -4.24 11.02
C ASP A 68 13.82 -4.15 10.82
N PRO A 69 14.66 -4.39 11.85
CA PRO A 69 16.11 -4.31 11.74
C PRO A 69 16.70 -5.38 10.81
N ASP A 70 15.96 -6.48 10.56
CA ASP A 70 16.41 -7.58 9.72
C ASP A 70 15.92 -7.48 8.27
N PHE A 71 15.26 -6.39 7.90
CA PHE A 71 14.71 -6.19 6.55
C PHE A 71 15.72 -6.46 5.43
N ASP A 72 16.93 -5.93 5.56
CA ASP A 72 17.99 -6.09 4.57
C ASP A 72 18.67 -7.47 4.61
N ASN A 73 18.43 -8.25 5.67
CA ASN A 73 19.01 -9.57 5.86
C ASN A 73 18.20 -10.70 5.19
N ILE A 74 16.94 -10.43 4.84
CA ILE A 74 16.08 -11.43 4.21
C ILE A 74 16.51 -11.61 2.74
N THR A 75 17.04 -12.77 2.44
CA THR A 75 17.54 -13.11 1.10
C THR A 75 16.41 -13.37 0.10
N SER A 76 16.73 -13.28 -1.19
CA SER A 76 15.76 -13.61 -2.25
C SER A 76 15.30 -15.05 -2.18
N GLU A 77 16.17 -15.96 -1.77
CA GLU A 77 15.87 -17.38 -1.59
C GLU A 77 14.87 -17.59 -0.47
N GLU A 78 15.01 -16.89 0.65
CA GLU A 78 14.06 -16.93 1.76
C GLU A 78 12.68 -16.37 1.36
N LYS A 79 12.65 -15.27 0.61
CA LYS A 79 11.40 -14.68 0.09
C LYS A 79 10.65 -15.66 -0.83
N ILE A 80 11.37 -16.34 -1.72
CA ILE A 80 10.82 -17.39 -2.56
C ILE A 80 10.32 -18.56 -1.70
N LYS A 81 11.10 -18.95 -0.70
CA LYS A 81 10.73 -20.05 0.21
C LYS A 81 9.45 -19.74 0.97
N PHE A 82 9.27 -18.51 1.49
CA PHE A 82 8.02 -18.11 2.16
C PHE A 82 6.80 -18.28 1.25
N SER A 83 6.92 -17.86 -0.02
CA SER A 83 5.84 -18.03 -0.99
C SER A 83 5.53 -19.51 -1.22
N PHE A 84 6.56 -20.32 -1.38
CA PHE A 84 6.42 -21.77 -1.58
C PHE A 84 5.80 -22.46 -0.38
N ASP A 85 6.26 -22.14 0.83
CA ASP A 85 5.75 -22.74 2.06
C ASP A 85 4.25 -22.41 2.25
N LEU A 86 3.84 -21.15 1.96
CA LEU A 86 2.44 -20.75 2.01
C LEU A 86 1.60 -21.51 0.96
N GLU A 87 2.11 -21.62 -0.26
CA GLU A 87 1.43 -22.36 -1.31
C GLU A 87 1.20 -23.82 -0.90
N GLN A 88 2.25 -24.50 -0.42
CA GLN A 88 2.18 -25.88 0.02
C GLN A 88 1.22 -26.08 1.20
N LEU A 89 1.28 -25.19 2.18
CA LEU A 89 0.38 -25.24 3.33
C LEU A 89 -1.09 -25.13 2.88
N THR A 90 -1.38 -24.23 1.97
CA THR A 90 -2.73 -23.97 1.49
C THR A 90 -3.20 -25.10 0.58
N PHE A 91 -2.36 -25.53 -0.36
CA PHE A 91 -2.67 -26.64 -1.28
C PHE A 91 -2.96 -27.95 -0.54
N ASN A 92 -2.23 -28.24 0.52
CA ASN A 92 -2.41 -29.43 1.31
C ASN A 92 -3.63 -29.41 2.24
N SER A 93 -4.27 -28.24 2.40
CA SER A 93 -5.42 -28.11 3.29
C SER A 93 -6.70 -28.75 2.74
N ASP A 94 -6.88 -28.78 1.40
CA ASP A 94 -8.02 -29.41 0.75
C ASP A 94 -7.65 -29.84 -0.68
N LYS A 95 -7.99 -31.08 -1.06
CA LYS A 95 -7.68 -31.67 -2.37
C LYS A 95 -8.38 -30.98 -3.55
N ARG A 96 -9.36 -30.16 -3.29
CA ARG A 96 -10.09 -29.39 -4.31
C ARG A 96 -9.39 -28.09 -4.67
N LEU A 97 -8.39 -27.68 -3.88
CA LEU A 97 -7.68 -26.43 -4.08
C LEU A 97 -6.63 -26.57 -5.16
N ARG A 98 -6.54 -25.51 -5.97
CA ARG A 98 -5.45 -25.26 -6.91
C ARG A 98 -4.95 -23.84 -6.73
N THR A 99 -3.64 -23.67 -6.76
CA THR A 99 -3.01 -22.36 -6.70
C THR A 99 -3.26 -21.63 -8.01
N GLU A 100 -3.73 -20.38 -7.91
CA GLU A 100 -3.79 -19.44 -9.00
C GLU A 100 -2.57 -18.55 -8.99
N GLN A 101 -2.24 -18.02 -7.82
CA GLN A 101 -1.10 -17.12 -7.63
C GLN A 101 -0.62 -17.19 -6.18
N THR A 102 0.69 -17.14 -6.01
CA THR A 102 1.32 -16.85 -4.71
C THR A 102 2.27 -15.67 -4.90
N PHE A 103 2.35 -14.78 -3.92
CA PHE A 103 3.25 -13.64 -3.99
C PHE A 103 3.86 -13.32 -2.63
N TYR A 104 5.05 -12.78 -2.68
CA TYR A 104 5.72 -12.08 -1.60
C TYR A 104 6.08 -10.66 -2.07
N SER A 105 5.89 -9.68 -1.22
CA SER A 105 6.29 -8.30 -1.48
C SER A 105 6.81 -7.69 -0.20
N ASP A 106 7.87 -6.94 -0.32
CA ASP A 106 8.38 -6.11 0.76
C ASP A 106 8.75 -4.72 0.27
N SER A 107 8.75 -3.77 1.18
CA SER A 107 9.16 -2.41 0.90
C SER A 107 9.68 -1.71 2.16
N ILE A 108 10.60 -0.78 1.95
CA ILE A 108 11.00 0.19 2.93
C ILE A 108 10.60 1.58 2.45
N SER A 109 10.00 2.37 3.33
CA SER A 109 9.53 3.71 3.03
C SER A 109 10.14 4.72 3.99
N HIS A 110 10.66 5.83 3.44
CA HIS A 110 11.10 7.00 4.19
C HIS A 110 10.11 8.13 3.91
N ILE A 111 9.39 8.56 4.92
CA ILE A 111 8.35 9.58 4.80
C ILE A 111 8.76 10.78 5.64
N VAL A 112 8.68 11.98 5.06
CA VAL A 112 8.91 13.24 5.78
C VAL A 112 7.65 14.09 5.66
N HIS A 113 7.15 14.55 6.80
CA HIS A 113 6.07 15.52 6.88
C HIS A 113 6.62 16.88 7.37
N ALA A 114 6.24 17.93 6.67
CA ALA A 114 6.58 19.31 7.07
C ALA A 114 5.41 20.22 6.81
N ASP A 115 5.26 21.26 7.63
CA ASP A 115 4.30 22.35 7.41
C ASP A 115 4.87 23.72 7.74
N SER A 116 4.15 24.77 7.32
CA SER A 116 4.58 26.15 7.54
C SER A 116 4.42 26.63 8.99
N ASN A 117 3.81 25.85 9.89
CA ASN A 117 3.77 26.11 11.33
C ASN A 117 5.04 25.64 12.04
N GLY A 118 5.98 25.05 11.29
CA GLY A 118 7.28 24.60 11.80
C GLY A 118 7.33 23.13 12.18
N PHE A 119 6.31 22.36 11.87
CA PHE A 119 6.36 20.92 12.00
C PHE A 119 7.30 20.31 10.96
N LEU A 120 8.20 19.46 11.40
CA LEU A 120 9.10 18.67 10.56
C LEU A 120 9.42 17.35 11.27
N GLU A 121 8.85 16.29 10.78
CA GLU A 121 9.10 14.94 11.29
C GLU A 121 9.27 13.94 10.15
N GLY A 122 10.09 12.94 10.39
CA GLY A 122 10.33 11.86 9.44
C GLY A 122 10.22 10.51 10.11
N GLU A 123 9.75 9.54 9.37
CA GLU A 123 9.70 8.15 9.79
C GLU A 123 10.20 7.22 8.69
N THR A 124 10.71 6.09 9.12
CA THR A 124 11.06 4.97 8.24
C THR A 124 10.23 3.77 8.67
N LYS A 125 9.62 3.11 7.71
CA LYS A 125 8.87 1.88 7.98
C LYS A 125 9.12 0.82 6.94
N THR A 126 9.08 -0.41 7.38
CA THR A 126 9.06 -1.60 6.53
C THR A 126 7.66 -2.16 6.43
N LEU A 127 7.36 -2.76 5.30
CA LEU A 127 6.12 -3.46 5.05
C LEU A 127 6.43 -4.78 4.38
N PHE A 128 5.84 -5.86 4.88
CA PHE A 128 5.90 -7.19 4.28
C PHE A 128 4.49 -7.63 3.91
N SER A 129 4.37 -8.29 2.79
CA SER A 129 3.12 -8.86 2.33
C SER A 129 3.37 -10.23 1.73
N LEU A 130 2.60 -11.19 2.16
CA LEU A 130 2.62 -12.56 1.65
C LEU A 130 1.18 -12.99 1.39
N GLY A 131 0.90 -13.50 0.20
CA GLY A 131 -0.47 -13.86 -0.13
C GLY A 131 -0.55 -15.02 -1.11
N VAL A 132 -1.69 -15.68 -1.09
CA VAL A 132 -2.03 -16.78 -2.01
C VAL A 132 -3.47 -16.61 -2.47
N SER A 133 -3.69 -16.82 -3.77
CA SER A 133 -5.01 -16.95 -4.38
C SER A 133 -5.21 -18.38 -4.82
N MET A 134 -6.34 -18.95 -4.43
CA MET A 134 -6.68 -20.35 -4.68
C MET A 134 -8.02 -20.48 -5.37
N VAL A 135 -8.12 -21.45 -6.25
CA VAL A 135 -9.37 -21.86 -6.87
C VAL A 135 -9.79 -23.21 -6.29
N ALA A 136 -11.00 -23.28 -5.77
CA ALA A 136 -11.60 -24.53 -5.34
C ALA A 136 -12.46 -25.11 -6.47
N ASP A 137 -12.18 -26.35 -6.85
CA ASP A 137 -13.06 -27.09 -7.75
C ASP A 137 -14.19 -27.74 -6.96
N ASP A 138 -15.42 -27.54 -7.42
CA ASP A 138 -16.57 -28.24 -6.85
C ASP A 138 -16.52 -29.70 -7.29
N VAL A 139 -16.29 -30.62 -6.36
CA VAL A 139 -16.35 -32.07 -6.65
C VAL A 139 -17.83 -32.43 -6.76
N GLN A 140 -18.37 -32.38 -7.96
CA GLN A 140 -19.60 -33.13 -8.18
C GLN A 140 -19.27 -34.62 -8.19
N THR A 141 -19.87 -35.36 -7.28
CA THR A 141 -20.15 -36.78 -7.50
C THR A 141 -20.89 -36.87 -8.82
N ALA A 142 -20.25 -37.43 -9.83
CA ALA A 142 -20.88 -37.77 -11.10
C ALA A 142 -21.99 -38.76 -10.82
N SER A 143 -23.20 -38.29 -10.60
CA SER A 143 -24.40 -39.12 -10.79
C SER A 143 -24.64 -39.17 -12.29
N THR A 144 -24.13 -40.18 -12.91
CA THR A 144 -24.49 -40.58 -14.27
C THR A 144 -25.94 -41.11 -14.26
N GLU A 145 -26.89 -40.23 -14.29
CA GLU A 145 -28.20 -40.48 -14.84
C GLU A 145 -28.32 -39.63 -16.11
N ASN A 146 -28.29 -40.35 -17.25
CA ASN A 146 -28.53 -39.80 -18.59
C ASN A 146 -27.46 -38.92 -19.23
N GLY A 147 -26.19 -39.37 -19.31
CA GLY A 147 -25.30 -38.94 -20.41
C GLY A 147 -24.87 -37.46 -20.51
N ASP A 148 -25.39 -36.54 -19.72
CA ASP A 148 -25.04 -35.12 -19.72
C ASP A 148 -24.11 -34.79 -18.56
N THR A 149 -22.86 -34.57 -18.87
CA THR A 149 -21.88 -34.00 -17.96
C THR A 149 -22.25 -32.52 -17.68
N LYS A 150 -22.96 -32.25 -16.58
CA LYS A 150 -23.17 -30.88 -16.13
C LYS A 150 -21.83 -30.27 -15.77
N ASN A 151 -21.46 -29.23 -16.51
CA ASN A 151 -20.28 -28.42 -16.27
C ASN A 151 -20.41 -27.73 -14.91
N THR A 152 -19.64 -28.16 -13.92
CA THR A 152 -19.65 -27.62 -12.57
C THR A 152 -18.88 -26.32 -12.56
N GLY A 153 -19.56 -25.24 -12.18
CA GLY A 153 -18.93 -23.93 -12.06
C GLY A 153 -17.82 -23.94 -11.01
N ARG A 154 -16.65 -23.40 -11.39
CA ARG A 154 -15.57 -23.11 -10.43
C ARG A 154 -15.98 -21.95 -9.53
N LYS A 155 -15.71 -22.12 -8.24
CA LYS A 155 -15.81 -21.02 -7.28
C LYS A 155 -14.40 -20.58 -6.89
N GLN A 156 -14.13 -19.30 -7.03
CA GLN A 156 -12.87 -18.70 -6.63
C GLN A 156 -13.04 -18.05 -5.25
N THR A 157 -12.03 -18.18 -4.41
CA THR A 157 -11.93 -17.48 -3.15
C THR A 157 -10.49 -17.01 -2.96
N ASP A 158 -10.35 -15.79 -2.46
CA ASP A 158 -9.05 -15.15 -2.22
C ASP A 158 -8.86 -14.95 -0.72
N GLY A 159 -7.62 -15.06 -0.29
CA GLY A 159 -7.20 -14.72 1.05
C GLY A 159 -5.86 -14.00 1.02
N TRP A 160 -5.73 -12.97 1.81
CA TRP A 160 -4.48 -12.26 1.97
C TRP A 160 -4.23 -11.91 3.43
N TYR A 161 -2.96 -11.80 3.79
CA TYR A 161 -2.51 -11.35 5.09
C TYR A 161 -1.36 -10.37 4.90
N SER A 162 -1.36 -9.28 5.66
CA SER A 162 -0.25 -8.34 5.75
C SER A 162 0.06 -8.05 7.20
N ALA A 163 1.33 -7.87 7.51
CA ALA A 163 1.82 -7.40 8.80
C ALA A 163 2.76 -6.21 8.56
N THR A 164 2.70 -5.22 9.45
CA THR A 164 3.60 -4.06 9.51
C THR A 164 4.35 -4.07 10.82
#